data_747749d8837c0dbd0a01b85c61b887db
#
_entry.id   747749d8837c0dbd0a01b85c61b887db
#
_cell.length_a   1.000
_cell.length_b   1.000
_cell.length_c   1.000
_cell.angle_alpha   90.00
_cell.angle_beta   90.00
_cell.angle_gamma   90.00
#
_symmetry.space_group_name_H-M   'P 1'
#
loop_
_entity.id
_entity.type
_entity.pdbx_description
1 polymer ?
#
loop_
_entity_poly.entity_id
_entity_poly.type
_entity_poly.pdbx_seq_one_letter_code
_entity_poly.pdbx_strand_id
1 'polypeptide(L)'
;WKPLIHVRRRTMAGVLTLATEVLNLLDRFVKRSKLGRHGRLSMPTDPTGDYRFGYNHDEMERLGDQHRVWAEDNRRLLTRAGFGDGATLLELGCGPGYTTLDLARVVGPTGRVIAVDRDGERSLPLLEERAKAAGLPNIDARVAELETLDLPGSSVDGVYGRWVLMYLPEGAAKDLTGRLAKWLRPGGACALAEFCNYRHIHIHPHSLHLSAVAEAFIRAVAGERGCNPEIGNLLPGLLHRAGLDVEISVNTKAVRATTPEWSWPGALFRKHTQALVEEGHLTREALDDFLAEWEARSRNPDAMFFGSPVMEVVGRRP
;
A
#
# COMPACT_ATOMS: atom_id res chain seq x y z
N TRP A 1 -9.36 57.06 -23.87
CA TRP A 1 -8.53 56.13 -23.13
C TRP A 1 -8.68 54.71 -23.68
N LYS A 2 -7.74 54.28 -24.51
CA LYS A 2 -7.52 52.88 -24.91
C LYS A 2 -6.23 52.40 -24.27
N PRO A 3 -6.18 51.26 -23.60
CA PRO A 3 -4.94 50.59 -23.32
C PRO A 3 -4.63 49.55 -24.43
N LEU A 4 -3.41 49.63 -24.94
CA LEU A 4 -2.75 48.70 -25.84
C LEU A 4 -2.61 47.33 -25.15
N ILE A 5 -3.17 46.31 -25.76
CA ILE A 5 -2.78 44.92 -25.46
C ILE A 5 -1.89 44.45 -26.61
N HIS A 6 -0.57 44.51 -26.37
CA HIS A 6 0.42 43.84 -27.19
C HIS A 6 0.69 42.47 -26.57
N VAL A 7 -0.08 41.45 -26.93
CA VAL A 7 0.25 40.04 -26.61
C VAL A 7 1.21 39.56 -27.71
N ARG A 8 2.44 39.27 -27.28
CA ARG A 8 3.49 38.74 -28.17
C ARG A 8 3.08 37.40 -28.75
N ARG A 9 2.95 37.31 -30.08
CA ARG A 9 2.71 36.08 -30.87
C ARG A 9 3.82 35.03 -30.82
N ARG A 10 4.79 35.12 -29.91
CA ARG A 10 5.91 34.18 -29.78
C ARG A 10 5.66 33.00 -28.84
N THR A 11 4.59 33.00 -28.09
CA THR A 11 4.30 31.93 -27.08
C THR A 11 3.55 30.75 -27.66
N MET A 12 2.79 30.89 -28.73
CA MET A 12 2.04 29.76 -29.31
C MET A 12 2.92 28.77 -30.10
N ALA A 13 3.94 29.22 -30.77
CA ALA A 13 4.86 28.34 -31.49
C ALA A 13 5.70 27.46 -30.53
N GLY A 14 6.13 27.99 -29.39
CA GLY A 14 6.85 27.24 -28.37
C GLY A 14 6.02 26.15 -27.69
N VAL A 15 4.74 26.44 -27.44
CA VAL A 15 3.81 25.47 -26.83
C VAL A 15 3.46 24.35 -27.80
N LEU A 16 3.30 24.66 -29.09
CA LEU A 16 3.08 23.62 -30.13
C LEU A 16 4.32 22.75 -30.33
N THR A 17 5.52 23.29 -30.25
CA THR A 17 6.77 22.51 -30.38
C THR A 17 6.94 21.55 -29.21
N LEU A 18 6.69 22.02 -27.98
CA LEU A 18 6.73 21.15 -26.79
C LEU A 18 5.67 20.05 -26.84
N ALA A 19 4.45 20.37 -27.24
CA ALA A 19 3.36 19.38 -27.40
C ALA A 19 3.71 18.34 -28.47
N THR A 20 4.35 18.74 -29.57
CA THR A 20 4.77 17.83 -30.64
C THR A 20 5.95 16.95 -30.20
N GLU A 21 6.88 17.46 -29.41
CA GLU A 21 7.96 16.67 -28.84
C GLU A 21 7.45 15.65 -27.83
N VAL A 22 6.51 16.02 -26.97
CA VAL A 22 5.87 15.11 -26.01
C VAL A 22 5.07 14.02 -26.74
N LEU A 23 4.33 14.37 -27.80
CA LEU A 23 3.59 13.41 -28.61
C LEU A 23 4.53 12.47 -29.38
N ASN A 24 5.65 12.96 -29.87
CA ASN A 24 6.67 12.14 -30.54
C ASN A 24 7.42 11.23 -29.56
N LEU A 25 7.65 11.65 -28.33
CA LEU A 25 8.18 10.81 -27.26
C LEU A 25 7.19 9.69 -26.88
N LEU A 26 5.91 10.02 -26.73
CA LEU A 26 4.85 9.04 -26.46
C LEU A 26 4.68 8.05 -27.62
N ASP A 27 4.74 8.51 -28.88
CA ASP A 27 4.64 7.64 -30.07
C ASP A 27 5.85 6.71 -30.21
N ARG A 28 7.06 7.19 -29.90
CA ARG A 28 8.27 6.35 -29.83
C ARG A 28 8.19 5.32 -28.70
N PHE A 29 7.60 5.68 -27.57
CA PHE A 29 7.38 4.77 -26.45
C PHE A 29 6.38 3.69 -26.80
N VAL A 30 5.24 4.05 -27.43
CA VAL A 30 4.19 3.12 -27.88
C VAL A 30 4.68 2.21 -29.03
N LYS A 31 5.50 2.71 -29.96
CA LYS A 31 6.05 1.91 -31.06
C LYS A 31 7.12 0.93 -30.61
N ARG A 32 7.94 1.27 -29.60
CA ARG A 32 8.89 0.32 -28.98
C ARG A 32 8.20 -0.79 -28.18
N SER A 33 7.06 -0.50 -27.54
CA SER A 33 6.30 -1.53 -26.82
C SER A 33 5.59 -2.56 -27.74
N LYS A 34 5.46 -2.29 -29.05
CA LYS A 34 4.84 -3.20 -30.02
C LYS A 34 5.81 -4.17 -30.71
N LEU A 35 7.11 -4.06 -30.49
CA LEU A 35 8.13 -4.93 -31.14
C LEU A 35 8.57 -6.14 -30.32
N GLY A 36 7.86 -6.50 -29.26
CA GLY A 36 8.17 -7.64 -28.37
C GLY A 36 7.10 -8.73 -28.34
N ARG A 37 6.51 -9.09 -29.50
CA ARG A 37 5.72 -10.33 -29.59
C ARG A 37 6.55 -11.39 -30.30
N HIS A 38 7.30 -12.21 -29.55
CA HIS A 38 7.54 -13.64 -29.74
C HIS A 38 8.58 -14.09 -28.73
N GLY A 39 8.14 -14.91 -27.80
CA GLY A 39 8.98 -15.56 -26.80
C GLY A 39 8.22 -15.62 -25.47
N ARG A 40 7.38 -16.66 -25.29
CA ARG A 40 6.98 -17.06 -23.94
C ARG A 40 8.23 -17.53 -23.20
N LEU A 41 8.95 -16.61 -22.58
CA LEU A 41 9.77 -16.94 -21.43
C LEU A 41 8.79 -17.13 -20.28
N SER A 42 8.56 -18.39 -19.91
CA SER A 42 7.93 -18.73 -18.63
C SER A 42 8.81 -18.13 -17.55
N MET A 43 8.37 -17.02 -16.97
CA MET A 43 8.95 -16.46 -15.76
C MET A 43 8.90 -17.53 -14.67
N PRO A 44 9.88 -17.62 -13.78
CA PRO A 44 9.73 -18.41 -12.59
C PRO A 44 8.66 -17.70 -11.74
N THR A 45 7.41 -18.11 -11.92
CA THR A 45 6.40 -17.91 -10.90
C THR A 45 6.92 -18.65 -9.70
N ASP A 46 7.18 -17.93 -8.60
CA ASP A 46 7.42 -18.59 -7.32
C ASP A 46 6.21 -19.51 -7.06
N PRO A 47 6.39 -20.83 -7.08
CA PRO A 47 5.27 -21.76 -6.93
C PRO A 47 4.68 -21.72 -5.51
N THR A 48 5.30 -20.99 -4.58
CA THR A 48 4.89 -20.90 -3.17
C THR A 48 3.91 -19.76 -2.91
N GLY A 49 3.69 -18.85 -3.86
CA GLY A 49 2.81 -17.68 -3.67
C GLY A 49 3.33 -16.71 -2.62
N ASP A 50 4.63 -16.62 -2.47
CA ASP A 50 5.32 -15.81 -1.47
C ASP A 50 5.04 -14.30 -1.60
N TYR A 51 5.19 -13.60 -0.47
CA TYR A 51 5.14 -12.15 -0.42
C TYR A 51 6.15 -11.55 -1.40
N ARG A 52 5.65 -10.68 -2.31
CA ARG A 52 6.38 -10.11 -3.47
C ARG A 52 7.77 -9.56 -3.13
N PHE A 53 7.96 -9.05 -1.91
CA PHE A 53 9.18 -8.38 -1.49
C PHE A 53 10.12 -9.27 -0.66
N GLY A 54 9.74 -10.53 -0.44
CA GLY A 54 10.49 -11.48 0.39
C GLY A 54 10.54 -11.08 1.87
N TYR A 55 11.21 -11.88 2.69
CA TYR A 55 11.27 -11.72 4.16
C TYR A 55 12.70 -11.62 4.69
N ASN A 56 13.59 -10.95 3.95
CA ASN A 56 14.96 -10.73 4.44
C ASN A 56 15.02 -9.61 5.48
N HIS A 57 16.17 -9.47 6.13
CA HIS A 57 16.42 -8.48 7.18
C HIS A 57 16.08 -7.05 6.75
N ASP A 58 16.51 -6.66 5.54
CA ASP A 58 16.27 -5.31 4.99
C ASP A 58 14.77 -5.02 4.81
N GLU A 59 13.97 -6.05 4.45
CA GLU A 59 12.51 -5.88 4.37
C GLU A 59 11.88 -5.73 5.75
N MET A 60 12.39 -6.46 6.75
CA MET A 60 11.90 -6.31 8.11
C MET A 60 12.19 -4.91 8.67
N GLU A 61 13.37 -4.36 8.41
CA GLU A 61 13.69 -2.97 8.76
C GLU A 61 12.80 -1.99 8.03
N ARG A 62 12.64 -2.15 6.71
CA ARG A 62 11.75 -1.30 5.90
C ARG A 62 10.31 -1.31 6.41
N LEU A 63 9.76 -2.48 6.76
CA LEU A 63 8.42 -2.59 7.34
C LEU A 63 8.33 -1.91 8.71
N GLY A 64 9.37 -1.99 9.51
CA GLY A 64 9.48 -1.27 10.78
C GLY A 64 9.50 0.26 10.58
N ASP A 65 10.26 0.76 9.60
CA ASP A 65 10.30 2.18 9.24
C ASP A 65 8.94 2.65 8.73
N GLN A 66 8.31 1.88 7.85
CA GLN A 66 6.98 2.15 7.37
C GLN A 66 5.96 2.21 8.51
N HIS A 67 6.03 1.26 9.45
CA HIS A 67 5.16 1.28 10.62
C HIS A 67 5.36 2.55 11.46
N ARG A 68 6.61 2.98 11.71
CA ARG A 68 6.91 4.23 12.46
C ARG A 68 6.34 5.46 11.77
N VAL A 69 6.51 5.58 10.46
CA VAL A 69 6.00 6.72 9.66
C VAL A 69 4.48 6.83 9.73
N TRP A 70 3.78 5.70 9.80
CA TRP A 70 2.31 5.64 9.81
C TRP A 70 1.71 5.40 11.21
N ALA A 71 2.51 5.37 12.26
CA ALA A 71 2.06 5.01 13.61
C ALA A 71 0.94 5.93 14.13
N GLU A 72 1.04 7.23 13.89
CA GLU A 72 0.04 8.20 14.35
C GLU A 72 -1.29 8.06 13.59
N ASP A 73 -1.24 7.83 12.27
CA ASP A 73 -2.46 7.59 11.48
C ASP A 73 -3.12 6.30 11.91
N ASN A 74 -2.31 5.25 12.11
CA ASN A 74 -2.79 3.97 12.62
C ASN A 74 -3.50 4.15 13.98
N ARG A 75 -2.87 4.84 14.93
CA ARG A 75 -3.47 5.11 16.24
C ARG A 75 -4.81 5.85 16.13
N ARG A 76 -4.90 6.87 15.25
CA ARG A 76 -6.16 7.58 14.99
C ARG A 76 -7.22 6.66 14.40
N LEU A 77 -6.85 5.80 13.46
CA LEU A 77 -7.77 4.83 12.86
C LEU A 77 -8.32 3.86 13.91
N LEU A 78 -7.46 3.30 14.78
CA LEU A 78 -7.88 2.39 15.86
C LEU A 78 -8.82 3.09 16.85
N THR A 79 -8.53 4.36 17.20
CA THR A 79 -9.39 5.18 18.08
C THR A 79 -10.75 5.43 17.43
N ARG A 80 -10.79 5.78 16.13
CA ARG A 80 -12.04 5.98 15.39
C ARG A 80 -12.85 4.69 15.30
N ALA A 81 -12.19 3.54 15.16
CA ALA A 81 -12.86 2.24 15.18
C ALA A 81 -13.45 1.88 16.56
N GLY A 82 -12.99 2.55 17.63
CA GLY A 82 -13.44 2.26 18.99
C GLY A 82 -12.82 1.01 19.58
N PHE A 83 -11.66 0.58 19.08
CA PHE A 83 -10.93 -0.54 19.64
C PHE A 83 -10.37 -0.18 21.03
N GLY A 84 -10.53 -1.06 22.00
CA GLY A 84 -10.14 -0.78 23.38
C GLY A 84 -10.09 -2.02 24.27
N ASP A 85 -9.94 -1.79 25.57
CA ASP A 85 -9.74 -2.83 26.59
C ASP A 85 -10.77 -3.97 26.51
N GLY A 86 -10.28 -5.20 26.62
CA GLY A 86 -11.09 -6.42 26.64
C GLY A 86 -11.57 -6.89 25.26
N ALA A 87 -11.37 -6.13 24.18
CA ALA A 87 -11.85 -6.47 22.87
C ALA A 87 -11.14 -7.71 22.27
N THR A 88 -11.86 -8.49 21.49
CA THR A 88 -11.31 -9.52 20.62
C THR A 88 -11.19 -8.95 19.20
N LEU A 89 -9.97 -8.76 18.72
CA LEU A 89 -9.68 -8.25 17.38
C LEU A 89 -9.16 -9.34 16.46
N LEU A 90 -9.55 -9.27 15.18
CA LEU A 90 -8.93 -10.02 14.09
C LEU A 90 -8.05 -9.08 13.29
N GLU A 91 -6.77 -9.41 13.12
CA GLU A 91 -5.87 -8.71 12.20
C GLU A 91 -5.65 -9.55 10.94
N LEU A 92 -5.91 -8.93 9.80
CA LEU A 92 -5.75 -9.51 8.46
C LEU A 92 -4.34 -9.21 7.92
N GLY A 93 -3.57 -10.24 7.55
CA GLY A 93 -2.23 -10.07 7.01
C GLY A 93 -1.29 -9.38 8.01
N CYS A 94 -1.11 -9.99 9.19
CA CYS A 94 -0.34 -9.39 10.28
C CYS A 94 1.16 -9.22 9.97
N GLY A 95 1.67 -9.95 8.97
CA GLY A 95 3.08 -9.94 8.64
C GLY A 95 3.97 -10.19 9.88
N PRO A 96 5.11 -9.50 10.01
CA PRO A 96 6.01 -9.66 11.14
C PRO A 96 5.52 -9.01 12.45
N GLY A 97 4.26 -8.58 12.53
CA GLY A 97 3.57 -8.22 13.76
C GLY A 97 3.75 -6.80 14.29
N TYR A 98 4.24 -5.87 13.51
CA TYR A 98 4.43 -4.49 14.00
C TYR A 98 3.12 -3.86 14.49
N THR A 99 2.03 -3.99 13.73
CA THR A 99 0.72 -3.48 14.13
C THR A 99 0.06 -4.40 15.16
N THR A 100 0.29 -5.71 15.08
CA THR A 100 -0.23 -6.69 16.05
C THR A 100 0.12 -6.30 17.48
N LEU A 101 1.38 -5.87 17.71
CA LEU A 101 1.82 -5.43 19.05
C LEU A 101 1.06 -4.19 19.52
N ASP A 102 0.73 -3.27 18.63
CA ASP A 102 -0.07 -2.09 18.99
C ASP A 102 -1.51 -2.49 19.30
N LEU A 103 -2.11 -3.36 18.48
CA LEU A 103 -3.44 -3.90 18.74
C LEU A 103 -3.50 -4.62 20.09
N ALA A 104 -2.50 -5.45 20.40
CA ALA A 104 -2.42 -6.18 21.67
C ALA A 104 -2.33 -5.25 22.89
N ARG A 105 -1.63 -4.11 22.76
CA ARG A 105 -1.60 -3.07 23.81
C ARG A 105 -2.92 -2.34 23.94
N VAL A 106 -3.59 -2.05 22.81
CA VAL A 106 -4.90 -1.36 22.79
C VAL A 106 -5.98 -2.19 23.45
N VAL A 107 -6.00 -3.51 23.21
CA VAL A 107 -7.01 -4.38 23.83
C VAL A 107 -6.67 -4.81 25.27
N GLY A 108 -5.46 -4.51 25.72
CA GLY A 108 -5.01 -4.81 27.07
C GLY A 108 -4.93 -6.31 27.41
N PRO A 109 -4.59 -6.65 28.66
CA PRO A 109 -4.33 -8.03 29.06
C PRO A 109 -5.58 -8.93 29.08
N THR A 110 -6.77 -8.35 29.12
CA THR A 110 -8.06 -9.07 29.11
C THR A 110 -8.64 -9.25 27.70
N GLY A 111 -8.11 -8.48 26.73
CA GLY A 111 -8.45 -8.61 25.33
C GLY A 111 -7.61 -9.65 24.60
N ARG A 112 -7.89 -9.85 23.31
CA ARG A 112 -7.18 -10.82 22.47
C ARG A 112 -7.03 -10.31 21.05
N VAL A 113 -5.88 -10.55 20.44
CA VAL A 113 -5.65 -10.34 19.01
C VAL A 113 -5.47 -11.68 18.32
N ILE A 114 -6.36 -11.99 17.38
CA ILE A 114 -6.22 -13.12 16.45
C ILE A 114 -5.49 -12.54 15.24
N ALA A 115 -4.21 -12.84 15.10
CA ALA A 115 -3.36 -12.33 14.04
C ALA A 115 -3.18 -13.40 12.97
N VAL A 116 -3.67 -13.15 11.75
CA VAL A 116 -3.59 -14.12 10.67
C VAL A 116 -2.65 -13.65 9.56
N ASP A 117 -1.82 -14.57 9.08
CA ASP A 117 -0.99 -14.40 7.89
C ASP A 117 -0.86 -15.75 7.18
N ARG A 118 -0.62 -15.73 5.87
CA ARG A 118 -0.38 -16.96 5.12
C ARG A 118 1.05 -17.51 5.32
N ASP A 119 2.00 -16.62 5.66
CA ASP A 119 3.38 -17.02 5.86
C ASP A 119 3.65 -17.50 7.29
N GLY A 120 3.46 -18.78 7.50
CA GLY A 120 3.73 -19.46 8.75
C GLY A 120 5.21 -19.70 9.05
N GLU A 121 6.08 -19.63 8.05
CA GLU A 121 7.47 -20.00 8.20
C GLU A 121 8.39 -18.83 8.57
N ARG A 122 8.06 -17.61 8.14
CA ARG A 122 8.93 -16.43 8.27
C ARG A 122 8.29 -15.30 9.05
N SER A 123 7.05 -14.91 8.69
CA SER A 123 6.34 -13.80 9.34
C SER A 123 5.90 -14.14 10.76
N LEU A 124 5.19 -15.23 10.96
CA LEU A 124 4.63 -15.57 12.27
C LEU A 124 5.69 -15.85 13.33
N PRO A 125 6.81 -16.55 13.09
CA PRO A 125 7.88 -16.69 14.07
C PRO A 125 8.47 -15.35 14.53
N LEU A 126 8.59 -14.37 13.62
CA LEU A 126 9.03 -13.01 13.97
C LEU A 126 8.00 -12.26 14.82
N LEU A 127 6.71 -12.43 14.54
CA LEU A 127 5.65 -11.90 15.39
C LEU A 127 5.73 -12.51 16.80
N GLU A 128 5.85 -13.83 16.90
CA GLU A 128 5.91 -14.54 18.20
C GLU A 128 7.12 -14.11 19.02
N GLU A 129 8.29 -13.99 18.40
CA GLU A 129 9.51 -13.48 19.05
C GLU A 129 9.31 -12.06 19.59
N ARG A 130 8.74 -11.15 18.78
CA ARG A 130 8.44 -9.78 19.18
C ARG A 130 7.38 -9.71 20.30
N ALA A 131 6.33 -10.50 20.19
CA ALA A 131 5.29 -10.59 21.22
C ALA A 131 5.88 -11.04 22.57
N LYS A 132 6.71 -12.07 22.56
CA LYS A 132 7.43 -12.56 23.74
C LYS A 132 8.35 -11.48 24.32
N ALA A 133 9.16 -10.84 23.49
CA ALA A 133 10.08 -9.77 23.91
C ALA A 133 9.31 -8.55 24.49
N ALA A 134 8.12 -8.28 23.98
CA ALA A 134 7.25 -7.20 24.46
C ALA A 134 6.37 -7.57 25.67
N GLY A 135 6.38 -8.85 26.11
CA GLY A 135 5.54 -9.33 27.21
C GLY A 135 4.04 -9.29 26.90
N LEU A 136 3.65 -9.58 25.67
CA LEU A 136 2.26 -9.54 25.17
C LEU A 136 1.72 -10.97 24.91
N PRO A 137 1.18 -11.66 25.94
CA PRO A 137 0.69 -13.04 25.81
C PRO A 137 -0.71 -13.13 25.16
N ASN A 138 -1.36 -12.01 24.89
CA ASN A 138 -2.73 -11.91 24.40
C ASN A 138 -2.83 -11.93 22.86
N ILE A 139 -1.81 -12.42 22.17
CA ILE A 139 -1.73 -12.57 20.72
C ILE A 139 -1.87 -14.06 20.38
N ASP A 140 -2.76 -14.36 19.44
CA ASP A 140 -3.02 -15.68 18.89
C ASP A 140 -2.66 -15.66 17.39
N ALA A 141 -1.42 -16.02 17.08
CA ALA A 141 -0.89 -16.04 15.71
C ALA A 141 -1.34 -17.32 14.99
N ARG A 142 -1.89 -17.18 13.77
CA ARG A 142 -2.42 -18.29 13.00
C ARG A 142 -2.03 -18.21 11.53
N VAL A 143 -1.63 -19.33 10.96
CA VAL A 143 -1.50 -19.48 9.50
C VAL A 143 -2.89 -19.57 8.88
N ALA A 144 -3.22 -18.65 7.97
CA ALA A 144 -4.51 -18.70 7.26
C ALA A 144 -4.43 -17.92 5.94
N GLU A 145 -5.09 -18.48 4.91
CA GLU A 145 -5.35 -17.79 3.65
C GLU A 145 -6.61 -16.94 3.77
N LEU A 146 -6.54 -15.65 3.47
CA LEU A 146 -7.66 -14.72 3.59
C LEU A 146 -8.81 -15.04 2.61
N GLU A 147 -8.50 -15.65 1.48
CA GLU A 147 -9.50 -16.12 0.51
C GLU A 147 -10.47 -17.13 1.11
N THR A 148 -9.98 -17.99 1.99
CA THR A 148 -10.74 -19.10 2.58
C THR A 148 -10.98 -18.95 4.08
N LEU A 149 -10.39 -17.91 4.71
CA LEU A 149 -10.58 -17.67 6.14
C LEU A 149 -12.07 -17.57 6.48
N ASP A 150 -12.51 -18.32 7.44
CA ASP A 150 -13.86 -18.22 7.99
C ASP A 150 -13.82 -18.26 9.52
N LEU A 151 -14.68 -17.47 10.14
CA LEU A 151 -14.88 -17.41 11.58
C LEU A 151 -16.37 -17.55 11.89
N PRO A 152 -16.71 -17.99 13.11
CA PRO A 152 -18.11 -17.97 13.56
C PRO A 152 -18.69 -16.55 13.48
N GLY A 153 -19.96 -16.45 13.13
CA GLY A 153 -20.64 -15.15 13.12
C GLY A 153 -20.64 -14.51 14.50
N SER A 154 -20.52 -13.20 14.55
CA SER A 154 -20.50 -12.40 15.79
C SER A 154 -19.43 -12.87 16.79
N SER A 155 -18.24 -13.24 16.30
CA SER A 155 -17.14 -13.79 17.12
C SER A 155 -16.09 -12.76 17.52
N VAL A 156 -16.02 -11.63 16.83
CA VAL A 156 -15.03 -10.58 17.09
C VAL A 156 -15.66 -9.21 17.31
N ASP A 157 -15.03 -8.39 18.13
CA ASP A 157 -15.43 -7.01 18.40
C ASP A 157 -14.89 -6.07 17.32
N GLY A 158 -13.76 -6.45 16.70
CA GLY A 158 -13.17 -5.66 15.64
C GLY A 158 -12.37 -6.48 14.64
N VAL A 159 -12.23 -5.92 13.43
CA VAL A 159 -11.34 -6.42 12.38
C VAL A 159 -10.45 -5.28 11.93
N TYR A 160 -9.16 -5.55 11.83
CA TYR A 160 -8.17 -4.60 11.31
C TYR A 160 -7.45 -5.18 10.09
N GLY A 161 -7.15 -4.33 9.10
CA GLY A 161 -6.32 -4.69 7.95
C GLY A 161 -5.67 -3.46 7.33
N ARG A 162 -4.38 -3.58 6.97
CA ARG A 162 -3.65 -2.49 6.33
C ARG A 162 -2.74 -3.02 5.23
N TRP A 163 -2.97 -2.53 3.99
CA TRP A 163 -2.20 -2.90 2.80
C TRP A 163 -2.12 -4.41 2.57
N VAL A 164 -3.24 -5.07 2.71
CA VAL A 164 -3.37 -6.52 2.57
C VAL A 164 -4.38 -6.90 1.49
N LEU A 165 -5.50 -6.18 1.39
CA LEU A 165 -6.54 -6.51 0.41
C LEU A 165 -6.09 -6.27 -1.04
N MET A 166 -5.16 -5.34 -1.24
CA MET A 166 -4.57 -5.05 -2.53
C MET A 166 -3.82 -6.24 -3.15
N TYR A 167 -3.38 -7.21 -2.35
CA TYR A 167 -2.67 -8.42 -2.79
C TYR A 167 -3.60 -9.62 -2.98
N LEU A 168 -4.89 -9.47 -2.72
CA LEU A 168 -5.89 -10.48 -3.01
C LEU A 168 -6.46 -10.27 -4.42
N PRO A 169 -6.86 -11.36 -5.12
CA PRO A 169 -7.72 -11.20 -6.28
C PRO A 169 -8.92 -10.34 -5.94
N GLU A 170 -9.28 -9.40 -6.80
CA GLU A 170 -10.33 -8.41 -6.49
C GLU A 170 -11.66 -9.07 -6.10
N GLY A 171 -11.99 -10.21 -6.70
CA GLY A 171 -13.17 -11.02 -6.31
C GLY A 171 -13.07 -11.51 -4.88
N ALA A 172 -11.92 -12.06 -4.48
CA ALA A 172 -11.69 -12.55 -3.12
C ALA A 172 -11.72 -11.42 -2.08
N ALA A 173 -11.16 -10.25 -2.42
CA ALA A 173 -11.24 -9.06 -1.56
C ALA A 173 -12.70 -8.60 -1.35
N LYS A 174 -13.53 -8.63 -2.42
CA LYS A 174 -14.96 -8.34 -2.31
C LYS A 174 -15.71 -9.34 -1.42
N ASP A 175 -15.45 -10.63 -1.60
CA ASP A 175 -16.06 -11.69 -0.79
C ASP A 175 -15.65 -11.59 0.68
N LEU A 176 -14.38 -11.28 0.95
CA LEU A 176 -13.86 -11.06 2.28
C LEU A 176 -14.61 -9.94 3.01
N THR A 177 -14.89 -8.81 2.36
CA THR A 177 -15.65 -7.71 2.99
C THR A 177 -17.05 -8.12 3.44
N GLY A 178 -17.72 -8.99 2.70
CA GLY A 178 -19.02 -9.58 3.10
C GLY A 178 -18.90 -10.51 4.31
N ARG A 179 -17.78 -11.24 4.44
CA ARG A 179 -17.51 -12.12 5.61
C ARG A 179 -17.17 -11.30 6.85
N LEU A 180 -16.41 -10.20 6.72
CA LEU A 180 -16.09 -9.30 7.84
C LEU A 180 -17.36 -8.84 8.57
N ALA A 181 -18.37 -8.40 7.83
CA ALA A 181 -19.63 -7.95 8.41
C ALA A 181 -20.35 -9.04 9.23
N LYS A 182 -20.22 -10.32 8.83
CA LYS A 182 -20.80 -11.45 9.57
C LYS A 182 -20.02 -11.77 10.84
N TRP A 183 -18.68 -11.65 10.82
CA TRP A 183 -17.82 -11.98 11.96
C TRP A 183 -17.91 -10.94 13.08
N LEU A 184 -18.15 -9.68 12.74
CA LEU A 184 -18.32 -8.60 13.73
C LEU A 184 -19.57 -8.86 14.61
N ARG A 185 -19.45 -8.61 15.90
CA ARG A 185 -20.60 -8.51 16.81
C ARG A 185 -21.43 -7.27 16.48
N PRO A 186 -22.71 -7.22 16.85
CA PRO A 186 -23.48 -5.96 16.83
C PRO A 186 -22.71 -4.87 17.59
N GLY A 187 -22.58 -3.68 17.00
CA GLY A 187 -21.75 -2.57 17.52
C GLY A 187 -20.25 -2.70 17.24
N GLY A 188 -19.77 -3.85 16.75
CA GLY A 188 -18.38 -4.05 16.36
C GLY A 188 -18.01 -3.29 15.09
N ALA A 189 -16.71 -3.12 14.84
CA ALA A 189 -16.22 -2.34 13.71
C ALA A 189 -15.08 -3.02 12.95
N CYS A 190 -14.98 -2.79 11.64
CA CYS A 190 -13.74 -3.02 10.90
C CYS A 190 -13.02 -1.70 10.65
N ALA A 191 -11.70 -1.72 10.67
CA ALA A 191 -10.80 -0.62 10.37
C ALA A 191 -9.83 -1.07 9.28
N LEU A 192 -10.02 -0.57 8.06
CA LEU A 192 -9.24 -0.95 6.90
C LEU A 192 -8.50 0.26 6.34
N ALA A 193 -7.24 0.08 5.96
CA ALA A 193 -6.41 1.11 5.35
C ALA A 193 -5.72 0.57 4.10
N GLU A 194 -6.11 1.07 2.92
CA GLU A 194 -5.60 0.62 1.63
C GLU A 194 -5.28 1.80 0.71
N PHE A 195 -4.34 1.61 -0.19
CA PHE A 195 -4.04 2.64 -1.18
C PHE A 195 -5.24 2.86 -2.12
N CYS A 196 -5.46 4.12 -2.49
CA CYS A 196 -6.56 4.50 -3.37
C CYS A 196 -6.13 5.22 -4.65
N ASN A 197 -4.88 5.67 -4.75
CA ASN A 197 -4.39 6.29 -5.98
C ASN A 197 -2.86 6.34 -6.06
N TYR A 198 -2.25 5.29 -6.61
CA TYR A 198 -0.79 5.25 -6.81
C TYR A 198 -0.28 6.31 -7.78
N ARG A 199 -1.10 6.80 -8.72
CA ARG A 199 -0.71 7.85 -9.68
C ARG A 199 -0.49 9.21 -9.04
N HIS A 200 -0.99 9.43 -7.82
CA HIS A 200 -0.75 10.64 -7.05
C HIS A 200 0.56 10.63 -6.25
N ILE A 201 1.32 9.54 -6.31
CA ILE A 201 2.68 9.56 -5.77
C ILE A 201 3.53 10.54 -6.58
N HIS A 202 4.17 11.50 -5.93
CA HIS A 202 4.98 12.48 -6.62
C HIS A 202 6.11 13.04 -5.75
N ILE A 203 7.04 13.73 -6.38
CA ILE A 203 8.13 14.43 -5.73
C ILE A 203 8.20 15.87 -6.24
N HIS A 204 8.49 16.80 -5.35
CA HIS A 204 8.82 18.18 -5.73
C HIS A 204 10.35 18.38 -5.65
N PRO A 205 10.99 19.01 -6.66
CA PRO A 205 10.46 19.34 -7.98
C PRO A 205 9.98 18.09 -8.73
N HIS A 206 9.07 18.24 -9.70
CA HIS A 206 8.41 17.11 -10.39
C HIS A 206 9.39 16.12 -11.05
N SER A 207 9.09 14.84 -11.01
CA SER A 207 9.86 13.75 -11.61
C SER A 207 9.00 12.91 -12.55
N LEU A 208 9.42 12.81 -13.80
CA LEU A 208 8.81 11.88 -14.75
C LEU A 208 9.23 10.42 -14.49
N HIS A 209 10.45 10.22 -13.97
CA HIS A 209 10.95 8.88 -13.64
C HIS A 209 10.15 8.25 -12.51
N LEU A 210 9.79 9.01 -11.46
CA LEU A 210 8.92 8.52 -10.39
C LEU A 210 7.53 8.15 -10.91
N SER A 211 6.95 8.94 -11.82
CA SER A 211 5.67 8.61 -12.44
C SER A 211 5.74 7.31 -13.23
N ALA A 212 6.83 7.08 -13.96
CA ALA A 212 7.04 5.81 -14.69
C ALA A 212 7.16 4.61 -13.75
N VAL A 213 7.84 4.77 -12.61
CA VAL A 213 7.93 3.73 -11.56
C VAL A 213 6.56 3.42 -10.98
N ALA A 214 5.75 4.43 -10.65
CA ALA A 214 4.39 4.23 -10.13
C ALA A 214 3.50 3.46 -11.12
N GLU A 215 3.53 3.83 -12.39
CA GLU A 215 2.79 3.12 -13.45
C GLU A 215 3.29 1.67 -13.64
N ALA A 216 4.59 1.44 -13.54
CA ALA A 216 5.15 0.08 -13.60
C ALA A 216 4.65 -0.78 -12.42
N PHE A 217 4.63 -0.21 -11.21
CA PHE A 217 4.12 -0.89 -10.02
C PHE A 217 2.63 -1.25 -10.15
N ILE A 218 1.80 -0.30 -10.61
CA ILE A 218 0.37 -0.55 -10.84
C ILE A 218 0.17 -1.71 -11.81
N ARG A 219 0.91 -1.71 -12.94
CA ARG A 219 0.82 -2.81 -13.92
C ARG A 219 1.25 -4.15 -13.33
N ALA A 220 2.32 -4.15 -12.54
CA ALA A 220 2.83 -5.36 -11.92
C ALA A 220 1.81 -5.98 -10.97
N VAL A 221 1.28 -5.21 -10.01
CA VAL A 221 0.30 -5.71 -9.03
C VAL A 221 -1.02 -6.11 -9.72
N ALA A 222 -1.54 -5.29 -10.65
CA ALA A 222 -2.77 -5.62 -11.38
C ALA A 222 -2.63 -6.84 -12.28
N GLY A 223 -1.40 -7.17 -12.74
CA GLY A 223 -1.10 -8.39 -13.51
C GLY A 223 -1.06 -9.65 -12.63
N GLU A 224 -0.89 -9.52 -11.33
CA GLU A 224 -0.83 -10.63 -10.40
C GLU A 224 -2.24 -11.10 -10.02
N ARG A 225 -2.66 -12.25 -10.51
CA ARG A 225 -3.89 -12.94 -10.09
C ARG A 225 -5.16 -12.06 -10.11
N GLY A 226 -5.16 -10.92 -10.82
CA GLY A 226 -6.28 -9.96 -10.82
C GLY A 226 -6.38 -9.13 -9.53
N CYS A 227 -5.26 -8.85 -8.89
CA CYS A 227 -5.16 -7.96 -7.74
C CYS A 227 -5.47 -6.51 -8.11
N ASN A 228 -5.90 -5.72 -7.14
CA ASN A 228 -6.22 -4.30 -7.34
C ASN A 228 -5.39 -3.42 -6.39
N PRO A 229 -4.31 -2.75 -6.88
CA PRO A 229 -3.47 -1.90 -6.06
C PRO A 229 -4.19 -0.65 -5.53
N GLU A 230 -5.36 -0.33 -6.06
CA GLU A 230 -6.19 0.81 -5.66
C GLU A 230 -7.52 0.35 -5.05
N ILE A 231 -7.53 -0.83 -4.39
CA ILE A 231 -8.71 -1.46 -3.77
C ILE A 231 -9.38 -0.53 -2.75
N GLY A 232 -8.63 0.40 -2.15
CA GLY A 232 -9.14 1.41 -1.23
C GLY A 232 -10.34 2.17 -1.78
N ASN A 233 -10.38 2.43 -3.10
CA ASN A 233 -11.52 3.10 -3.75
C ASN A 233 -12.82 2.30 -3.67
N LEU A 234 -12.74 0.99 -3.57
CA LEU A 234 -13.92 0.11 -3.54
C LEU A 234 -14.43 -0.14 -2.14
N LEU A 235 -13.57 -0.03 -1.10
CA LEU A 235 -13.89 -0.41 0.28
C LEU A 235 -15.13 0.27 0.84
N PRO A 236 -15.34 1.60 0.71
CA PRO A 236 -16.54 2.23 1.26
C PRO A 236 -17.83 1.62 0.71
N GLY A 237 -17.90 1.43 -0.60
CA GLY A 237 -19.06 0.84 -1.26
C GLY A 237 -19.24 -0.64 -0.94
N LEU A 238 -18.15 -1.40 -0.78
CA LEU A 238 -18.20 -2.82 -0.42
C LEU A 238 -18.73 -3.02 0.98
N LEU A 239 -18.21 -2.27 1.96
CA LEU A 239 -18.64 -2.36 3.36
C LEU A 239 -20.07 -1.87 3.56
N HIS A 240 -20.47 -0.79 2.85
CA HIS A 240 -21.86 -0.33 2.88
C HIS A 240 -22.83 -1.39 2.33
N ARG A 241 -22.49 -2.02 1.21
CA ARG A 241 -23.30 -3.14 0.66
C ARG A 241 -23.33 -4.37 1.57
N ALA A 242 -22.30 -4.56 2.41
CA ALA A 242 -22.28 -5.59 3.44
C ALA A 242 -23.14 -5.24 4.67
N GLY A 243 -23.82 -4.08 4.69
CA GLY A 243 -24.69 -3.65 5.78
C GLY A 243 -24.00 -2.93 6.92
N LEU A 244 -22.80 -2.39 6.69
CA LEU A 244 -22.08 -1.62 7.71
C LEU A 244 -22.32 -0.10 7.51
N ASP A 245 -22.37 0.64 8.62
CA ASP A 245 -22.29 2.10 8.62
C ASP A 245 -20.84 2.51 8.37
N VAL A 246 -20.59 3.34 7.35
CA VAL A 246 -19.24 3.60 6.83
C VAL A 246 -18.81 5.04 7.07
N GLU A 247 -17.65 5.19 7.70
CA GLU A 247 -16.91 6.44 7.85
C GLU A 247 -15.60 6.35 7.08
N ILE A 248 -15.22 7.41 6.35
CA ILE A 248 -14.01 7.44 5.53
C ILE A 248 -13.11 8.63 5.91
N SER A 249 -11.80 8.43 5.77
CA SER A 249 -10.82 9.51 5.65
C SER A 249 -9.73 9.11 4.66
N VAL A 250 -9.05 10.12 4.11
CA VAL A 250 -7.92 9.91 3.20
C VAL A 250 -6.70 10.63 3.77
N ASN A 251 -5.62 9.90 3.92
CA ASN A 251 -4.35 10.43 4.41
C ASN A 251 -3.24 10.23 3.38
N THR A 252 -2.29 11.16 3.34
CA THR A 252 -1.05 11.02 2.59
C THR A 252 0.13 11.49 3.42
N LYS A 253 1.30 10.90 3.20
CA LYS A 253 2.53 11.33 3.84
C LYS A 253 3.31 12.26 2.92
N ALA A 254 3.74 13.38 3.47
CA ALA A 254 4.71 14.27 2.86
C ALA A 254 6.00 14.23 3.69
N VAL A 255 7.13 13.94 3.05
CA VAL A 255 8.43 13.90 3.71
C VAL A 255 9.43 14.75 2.95
N ARG A 256 10.28 15.47 3.70
CA ARG A 256 11.31 16.33 3.14
C ARG A 256 12.64 15.59 3.07
N ALA A 257 13.44 15.82 2.01
CA ALA A 257 14.69 15.12 1.75
C ALA A 257 15.70 15.14 2.91
N THR A 258 15.70 16.21 3.70
CA THR A 258 16.67 16.39 4.81
C THR A 258 16.18 15.85 6.15
N THR A 259 15.05 15.12 6.20
CA THR A 259 14.53 14.52 7.44
C THR A 259 14.80 13.01 7.48
N PRO A 260 14.87 12.39 8.66
CA PRO A 260 15.09 10.95 8.79
C PRO A 260 14.04 10.11 8.05
N GLU A 261 12.80 10.61 7.96
CA GLU A 261 11.68 9.93 7.31
C GLU A 261 11.89 9.76 5.80
N TRP A 262 12.83 10.50 5.18
CA TRP A 262 13.21 10.33 3.77
C TRP A 262 13.77 8.94 3.46
N SER A 263 14.30 8.25 4.45
CA SER A 263 14.78 6.87 4.31
C SER A 263 13.65 5.92 3.89
N TRP A 264 12.43 6.15 4.39
CA TRP A 264 11.27 5.28 4.13
C TRP A 264 10.93 5.15 2.63
N PRO A 265 10.62 6.23 1.85
CA PRO A 265 10.37 6.07 0.42
C PRO A 265 11.60 5.59 -0.33
N GLY A 266 12.81 6.01 0.07
CA GLY A 266 14.05 5.56 -0.56
C GLY A 266 14.28 4.05 -0.43
N ALA A 267 14.01 3.46 0.72
CA ALA A 267 14.10 2.02 0.94
C ALA A 267 13.04 1.25 0.13
N LEU A 268 11.80 1.78 0.10
CA LEU A 268 10.72 1.25 -0.70
C LEU A 268 11.11 1.16 -2.17
N PHE A 269 11.58 2.26 -2.75
CA PHE A 269 11.91 2.32 -4.17
C PHE A 269 13.10 1.43 -4.54
N ARG A 270 14.20 1.44 -3.77
CA ARG A 270 15.36 0.58 -4.06
C ARG A 270 14.97 -0.90 -4.18
N LYS A 271 14.04 -1.35 -3.36
CA LYS A 271 13.60 -2.75 -3.38
C LYS A 271 12.58 -3.04 -4.47
N HIS A 272 11.54 -2.22 -4.56
CA HIS A 272 10.43 -2.45 -5.48
C HIS A 272 10.83 -2.29 -6.95
N THR A 273 11.66 -1.31 -7.27
CA THR A 273 12.04 -1.04 -8.65
C THR A 273 12.94 -2.12 -9.24
N GLN A 274 13.76 -2.78 -8.42
CA GLN A 274 14.55 -3.92 -8.86
C GLN A 274 13.65 -5.09 -9.28
N ALA A 275 12.64 -5.43 -8.48
CA ALA A 275 11.67 -6.46 -8.83
C ALA A 275 10.91 -6.12 -10.12
N LEU A 276 10.51 -4.85 -10.30
CA LEU A 276 9.85 -4.40 -11.52
C LEU A 276 10.72 -4.57 -12.79
N VAL A 277 12.04 -4.46 -12.66
CA VAL A 277 12.97 -4.73 -13.78
C VAL A 277 13.07 -6.23 -14.07
N GLU A 278 13.21 -7.05 -13.06
CA GLU A 278 13.29 -8.51 -13.17
C GLU A 278 12.02 -9.10 -13.80
N GLU A 279 10.87 -8.51 -13.51
CA GLU A 279 9.57 -8.89 -14.06
C GLU A 279 9.26 -8.25 -15.43
N GLY A 280 10.13 -7.37 -15.94
CA GLY A 280 9.96 -6.73 -17.24
C GLY A 280 8.93 -5.57 -17.26
N HIS A 281 8.50 -5.08 -16.10
CA HIS A 281 7.61 -3.92 -15.99
C HIS A 281 8.33 -2.57 -16.07
N LEU A 282 9.65 -2.57 -15.80
CA LEU A 282 10.53 -1.40 -15.90
C LEU A 282 11.83 -1.79 -16.62
N THR A 283 12.43 -0.88 -17.39
CA THR A 283 13.75 -1.13 -17.99
C THR A 283 14.86 -0.83 -17.00
N ARG A 284 16.03 -1.47 -17.16
CA ARG A 284 17.24 -1.15 -16.36
C ARG A 284 17.62 0.32 -16.47
N GLU A 285 17.60 0.88 -17.68
CA GLU A 285 17.90 2.28 -17.95
C GLU A 285 16.95 3.21 -17.16
N ALA A 286 15.63 2.95 -17.20
CA ALA A 286 14.66 3.76 -16.46
C ALA A 286 14.83 3.66 -14.93
N LEU A 287 15.28 2.50 -14.43
CA LEU A 287 15.65 2.33 -13.03
C LEU A 287 16.88 3.16 -12.68
N ASP A 288 17.93 3.07 -13.48
CA ASP A 288 19.19 3.76 -13.21
C ASP A 288 18.99 5.29 -13.23
N ASP A 289 18.23 5.80 -14.19
CA ASP A 289 17.83 7.22 -14.26
C ASP A 289 17.02 7.66 -13.04
N PHE A 290 16.06 6.85 -12.62
CA PHE A 290 15.26 7.13 -11.43
C PHE A 290 16.13 7.15 -10.16
N LEU A 291 17.01 6.18 -9.96
CA LEU A 291 17.88 6.12 -8.78
C LEU A 291 18.88 7.28 -8.73
N ALA A 292 19.45 7.66 -9.88
CA ALA A 292 20.32 8.83 -9.99
C ALA A 292 19.57 10.13 -9.63
N GLU A 293 18.34 10.29 -10.13
CA GLU A 293 17.49 11.42 -9.78
C GLU A 293 17.14 11.40 -8.29
N TRP A 294 16.75 10.26 -7.74
CA TRP A 294 16.43 10.11 -6.31
C TRP A 294 17.61 10.53 -5.43
N GLU A 295 18.81 10.08 -5.75
CA GLU A 295 20.02 10.42 -5.02
C GLU A 295 20.34 11.94 -5.10
N ALA A 296 20.14 12.56 -6.25
CA ALA A 296 20.27 14.01 -6.40
C ALA A 296 19.24 14.77 -5.54
N ARG A 297 17.99 14.29 -5.50
CA ARG A 297 16.90 14.86 -4.68
C ARG A 297 17.18 14.72 -3.19
N SER A 298 17.78 13.61 -2.76
CA SER A 298 18.11 13.36 -1.35
C SER A 298 19.05 14.43 -0.74
N ARG A 299 19.79 15.16 -1.60
CA ARG A 299 20.68 16.25 -1.20
C ARG A 299 20.06 17.64 -1.36
N ASN A 300 18.87 17.74 -1.93
CA ASN A 300 18.18 19.00 -2.14
C ASN A 300 17.24 19.32 -0.96
N PRO A 301 17.50 20.38 -0.16
CA PRO A 301 16.66 20.72 1.00
C PRO A 301 15.23 21.12 0.62
N ASP A 302 14.98 21.50 -0.64
CA ASP A 302 13.66 21.87 -1.14
C ASP A 302 12.88 20.65 -1.69
N ALA A 303 13.52 19.49 -1.77
CA ALA A 303 12.84 18.29 -2.26
C ALA A 303 11.86 17.74 -1.21
N MET A 304 10.65 17.46 -1.69
CA MET A 304 9.57 16.85 -0.91
C MET A 304 8.96 15.68 -1.68
N PHE A 305 8.84 14.55 -1.01
CA PHE A 305 8.13 13.38 -1.51
C PHE A 305 6.72 13.35 -0.92
N PHE A 306 5.74 13.03 -1.76
CA PHE A 306 4.35 12.81 -1.37
C PHE A 306 3.97 11.37 -1.72
N GLY A 307 3.64 10.60 -0.70
CA GLY A 307 3.23 9.20 -0.84
C GLY A 307 1.87 9.06 -1.52
N SER A 308 1.55 7.83 -1.93
CA SER A 308 0.21 7.52 -2.40
C SER A 308 -0.82 7.76 -1.30
N PRO A 309 -1.98 8.36 -1.62
CA PRO A 309 -3.09 8.48 -0.70
C PRO A 309 -3.57 7.11 -0.21
N VAL A 310 -3.83 7.03 1.08
CA VAL A 310 -4.40 5.86 1.77
C VAL A 310 -5.83 6.19 2.17
N MET A 311 -6.76 5.36 1.69
CA MET A 311 -8.15 5.37 2.13
C MET A 311 -8.24 4.60 3.45
N GLU A 312 -8.65 5.27 4.51
CA GLU A 312 -9.00 4.67 5.79
C GLU A 312 -10.51 4.57 5.90
N VAL A 313 -11.00 3.39 6.14
CA VAL A 313 -12.42 3.10 6.23
C VAL A 313 -12.72 2.44 7.57
N VAL A 314 -13.65 3.02 8.32
CA VAL A 314 -14.26 2.37 9.49
C VAL A 314 -15.67 1.94 9.11
N GLY A 315 -15.94 0.65 9.14
CA GLY A 315 -17.28 0.09 8.94
C GLY A 315 -17.83 -0.46 10.24
N ARG A 316 -18.96 0.06 10.73
CA ARG A 316 -19.60 -0.39 11.98
C ARG A 316 -20.80 -1.28 11.69
N ARG A 317 -20.88 -2.38 12.40
CA ARG A 317 -22.08 -3.21 12.37
C ARG A 317 -23.15 -2.60 13.29
N PRO A 318 -24.35 -2.27 12.76
CA PRO A 318 -25.49 -1.81 13.57
C PRO A 318 -25.86 -2.75 14.70
#